data_328b7b624363302a816bf05f4b165047
#
_entry.id   328b7b624363302a816bf05f4b165047
#
_cell.length_a   1.000
_cell.length_b   1.000
_cell.length_c   1.000
_cell.angle_alpha   90.00
_cell.angle_beta   90.00
_cell.angle_gamma   90.00
#
_symmetry.space_group_name_H-M   'P 1'
#
loop_
_entity.id
_entity.type
_entity.pdbx_description
1 polymer ?
#
loop_
_entity_poly.entity_id
_entity_poly.type
_entity_poly.pdbx_seq_one_letter_code
_entity_poly.pdbx_strand_id
1 'polypeptide(L)'
;MPRFVILHHVTPPSFPRPTHYDFMLEADGVMKTWAMPVEPIPGVLQIIEQIHDHRLDYFEFQGEIAGGKGVATRWDRGDYATIRQSPDEWCVQLVGGSLQTQVTLRRLGADPQRWEFTVG
;
A
#
# COMPACT_ATOMS: atom_id res chain seq x y z
N MET A 1 -12.65 6.94 11.40
CA MET A 1 -12.48 6.05 10.24
C MET A 1 -11.01 5.79 10.02
N PRO A 2 -10.58 4.54 9.84
CA PRO A 2 -9.20 4.29 9.45
C PRO A 2 -8.92 4.82 8.05
N ARG A 3 -7.67 5.12 7.79
CA ARG A 3 -7.26 5.83 6.58
C ARG A 3 -6.35 4.95 5.74
N PHE A 4 -6.30 5.23 4.45
CA PHE A 4 -5.32 4.62 3.55
C PHE A 4 -4.56 5.70 2.79
N VAL A 5 -3.38 5.36 2.34
CA VAL A 5 -2.61 6.22 1.43
C VAL A 5 -1.84 5.32 0.47
N ILE A 6 -1.67 5.80 -0.75
CA ILE A 6 -0.82 5.17 -1.75
C ILE A 6 0.21 6.20 -2.15
N LEU A 7 1.49 5.87 -1.94
CA LEU A 7 2.61 6.74 -2.29
C LEU A 7 3.35 6.14 -3.48
N HIS A 8 3.68 6.99 -4.44
CA HIS A 8 4.60 6.63 -5.52
C HIS A 8 6.01 6.89 -5.03
N HIS A 9 6.78 5.83 -4.82
CA HIS A 9 8.13 5.90 -4.28
C HIS A 9 9.14 5.74 -5.41
N VAL A 10 9.69 6.86 -5.85
CA VAL A 10 10.76 6.90 -6.86
C VAL A 10 12.08 6.68 -6.14
N THR A 11 12.75 5.58 -6.44
CA THR A 11 13.96 5.18 -5.73
C THR A 11 15.21 5.48 -6.56
N PRO A 12 16.35 5.80 -5.90
CA PRO A 12 17.62 5.95 -6.62
C PRO A 12 18.16 4.58 -7.04
N PRO A 13 19.11 4.53 -8.01
CA PRO A 13 19.70 3.28 -8.47
C PRO A 13 20.32 2.43 -7.37
N SER A 14 20.81 3.07 -6.29
CA SER A 14 21.43 2.38 -5.16
C SER A 14 20.44 1.75 -4.19
N PHE A 15 19.16 2.05 -4.33
CA PHE A 15 18.14 1.52 -3.43
C PHE A 15 17.89 0.03 -3.76
N PRO A 16 17.71 -0.85 -2.75
CA PRO A 16 17.53 -2.29 -3.02
C PRO A 16 16.24 -2.65 -3.75
N ARG A 17 15.26 -1.75 -3.77
CA ARG A 17 13.98 -1.97 -4.45
C ARG A 17 13.81 -0.94 -5.56
N PRO A 18 13.37 -1.35 -6.77
CA PRO A 18 13.10 -0.38 -7.84
C PRO A 18 11.92 0.52 -7.48
N THR A 19 11.75 1.59 -8.24
CA THR A 19 10.58 2.48 -8.10
C THR A 19 9.30 1.66 -8.05
N HIS A 20 8.44 1.98 -7.10
CA HIS A 20 7.24 1.19 -6.79
C HIS A 20 6.18 2.09 -6.14
N TYR A 21 5.05 1.49 -5.82
CA TYR A 21 4.00 2.15 -5.04
C TYR A 21 3.92 1.50 -3.67
N ASP A 22 3.77 2.32 -2.63
CA ASP A 22 3.53 1.83 -1.28
C ASP A 22 2.05 1.99 -0.96
N PHE A 23 1.37 0.86 -0.80
CA PHE A 23 -0.04 0.82 -0.40
C PHE A 23 -0.09 0.63 1.11
N MET A 24 -0.72 1.58 1.81
CA MET A 24 -0.74 1.58 3.27
C MET A 24 -2.15 1.63 3.82
N LEU A 25 -2.41 0.79 4.82
CA LEU A 25 -3.67 0.76 5.57
C LEU A 25 -3.38 1.06 7.04
N GLU A 26 -4.05 2.06 7.58
CA GLU A 26 -3.93 2.40 9.00
C GLU A 26 -4.58 1.32 9.85
N ALA A 27 -3.80 0.70 10.74
CA ALA A 27 -4.29 -0.31 11.67
C ALA A 27 -3.30 -0.46 12.82
N ASP A 28 -3.78 -0.73 14.01
CA ASP A 28 -2.94 -1.00 15.19
C ASP A 28 -1.93 0.10 15.49
N GLY A 29 -2.28 1.36 15.21
CA GLY A 29 -1.43 2.51 15.49
C GLY A 29 -0.29 2.73 14.52
N VAL A 30 -0.28 2.04 13.38
CA VAL A 30 0.74 2.17 12.33
C VAL A 30 0.09 2.13 10.96
N MET A 31 0.88 2.35 9.92
CA MET A 31 0.48 2.14 8.54
C MET A 31 1.03 0.79 8.07
N LYS A 32 0.16 -0.21 7.96
CA LYS A 32 0.50 -1.52 7.38
C LYS A 32 0.80 -1.30 5.91
N THR A 33 1.96 -1.77 5.42
CA THR A 33 2.48 -1.34 4.12
C THR A 33 2.82 -2.52 3.23
N TRP A 34 2.43 -2.41 1.96
CA TRP A 34 2.77 -3.35 0.89
C TRP A 34 3.42 -2.58 -0.26
N ALA A 35 4.55 -3.11 -0.76
CA ALA A 35 5.21 -2.58 -1.94
C ALA A 35 4.56 -3.20 -3.19
N MET A 36 4.12 -2.35 -4.11
CA MET A 36 3.34 -2.71 -5.29
C MET A 36 4.12 -2.29 -6.54
N PRO A 37 4.36 -3.20 -7.50
CA PRO A 37 5.19 -2.88 -8.67
C PRO A 37 4.65 -1.75 -9.55
N VAL A 38 3.33 -1.72 -9.75
CA VAL A 38 2.68 -0.71 -10.59
C VAL A 38 1.49 -0.13 -9.87
N GLU A 39 0.92 0.95 -10.40
CA GLU A 39 -0.26 1.57 -9.79
C GLU A 39 -1.44 0.61 -9.76
N PRO A 40 -2.39 0.79 -8.84
CA PRO A 40 -3.61 -0.02 -8.82
C PRO A 40 -4.41 0.18 -10.11
N ILE A 41 -4.75 -0.93 -10.77
CA ILE A 41 -5.52 -0.92 -12.02
C ILE A 41 -6.72 -1.84 -11.82
N PRO A 42 -7.95 -1.35 -12.02
CA PRO A 42 -9.15 -2.18 -11.90
C PRO A 42 -9.06 -3.42 -12.79
N GLY A 43 -9.38 -4.58 -12.23
CA GLY A 43 -9.38 -5.86 -12.95
C GLY A 43 -8.01 -6.48 -13.13
N VAL A 44 -6.94 -5.86 -12.65
CA VAL A 44 -5.58 -6.37 -12.78
C VAL A 44 -5.09 -6.88 -11.43
N LEU A 45 -4.70 -8.15 -11.40
CA LEU A 45 -4.08 -8.76 -10.23
C LEU A 45 -2.59 -8.46 -10.22
N GLN A 46 -2.06 -8.07 -9.06
CA GLN A 46 -0.63 -7.89 -8.87
C GLN A 46 -0.16 -8.79 -7.73
N ILE A 47 1.09 -9.22 -7.82
CA ILE A 47 1.77 -9.86 -6.70
C ILE A 47 2.56 -8.77 -6.00
N ILE A 48 2.28 -8.56 -4.72
CA ILE A 48 2.86 -7.49 -3.93
C ILE A 48 3.60 -8.09 -2.73
N GLU A 49 4.39 -7.27 -2.07
CA GLU A 49 5.19 -7.72 -0.92
C GLU A 49 4.85 -6.87 0.30
N GLN A 50 4.46 -7.51 1.40
CA GLN A 50 4.29 -6.80 2.64
C GLN A 50 5.67 -6.46 3.22
N ILE A 51 5.87 -5.19 3.51
CA ILE A 51 7.11 -4.67 4.08
C ILE A 51 6.85 -4.18 5.51
N HIS A 52 7.86 -3.60 6.14
CA HIS A 52 7.74 -3.13 7.52
C HIS A 52 6.65 -2.06 7.65
N ASP A 53 6.06 -1.97 8.84
CA ASP A 53 5.08 -0.94 9.15
C ASP A 53 5.71 0.45 9.08
N HIS A 54 4.94 1.43 8.63
CA HIS A 54 5.36 2.83 8.62
C HIS A 54 4.60 3.61 9.69
N ARG A 55 5.14 4.78 10.04
CA ARG A 55 4.51 5.66 11.02
C ARG A 55 3.24 6.29 10.43
N LEU A 56 2.33 6.67 11.30
CA LEU A 56 1.06 7.29 10.89
C LEU A 56 1.25 8.58 10.11
N ASP A 57 2.33 9.32 10.35
CA ASP A 57 2.60 10.58 9.65
C ASP A 57 2.88 10.39 8.16
N TYR A 58 3.12 9.16 7.69
CA TYR A 58 3.20 8.89 6.26
C TYR A 58 1.90 9.17 5.50
N PHE A 59 0.78 9.23 6.21
CA PHE A 59 -0.48 9.65 5.59
C PHE A 59 -0.40 11.06 5.01
N GLU A 60 0.37 11.95 5.65
CA GLU A 60 0.56 13.33 5.20
C GLU A 60 1.86 13.53 4.41
N PHE A 61 2.73 12.52 4.35
CA PHE A 61 4.08 12.68 3.83
C PHE A 61 4.13 12.83 2.32
N GLN A 62 4.92 13.81 1.86
CA GLN A 62 5.37 13.94 0.48
C GLN A 62 6.75 14.58 0.50
N GLY A 63 7.61 14.18 -0.45
CA GLY A 63 8.93 14.77 -0.60
C GLY A 63 10.06 13.76 -0.48
N GLU A 64 11.25 14.27 -0.22
CA GLU A 64 12.44 13.44 -0.08
C GLU A 64 12.40 12.61 1.19
N ILE A 65 12.77 11.33 1.05
CA ILE A 65 12.89 10.43 2.18
C ILE A 65 14.32 10.51 2.69
N ALA A 66 14.47 10.72 4.01
CA ALA A 66 15.79 10.86 4.65
C ALA A 66 16.70 9.67 4.35
N GLY A 67 18.00 9.91 4.24
CA GLY A 67 18.98 8.85 3.99
C GLY A 67 19.18 8.50 2.53
N GLY A 68 18.81 9.39 1.60
CA GLY A 68 19.00 9.14 0.18
C GLY A 68 18.14 8.01 -0.37
N LYS A 69 16.94 7.82 0.18
CA LYS A 69 16.05 6.72 -0.19
C LYS A 69 15.07 7.07 -1.32
N GLY A 70 15.19 8.28 -1.88
CA GLY A 70 14.33 8.70 -2.98
C GLY A 70 13.24 9.67 -2.58
N VAL A 71 12.20 9.75 -3.40
CA VAL A 71 11.11 10.72 -3.26
C VAL A 71 9.78 9.99 -3.24
N ALA A 72 8.91 10.37 -2.29
CA ALA A 72 7.54 9.86 -2.22
C ALA A 72 6.56 10.96 -2.65
N THR A 73 5.66 10.61 -3.57
CA THR A 73 4.59 11.49 -4.03
C THR A 73 3.27 10.81 -3.78
N ARG A 74 2.30 11.54 -3.24
CA ARG A 74 0.97 10.97 -3.00
C ARG A 74 0.28 10.66 -4.32
N TRP A 75 -0.11 9.39 -4.48
CA TRP A 75 -0.90 8.94 -5.63
C TRP A 75 -2.39 9.03 -5.32
N ASP A 76 -2.80 8.59 -4.13
CA ASP A 76 -4.17 8.71 -3.62
C ASP A 76 -4.18 8.53 -2.11
N ARG A 77 -5.25 9.02 -1.47
CA ARG A 77 -5.50 8.78 -0.03
C ARG A 77 -6.96 8.99 0.30
N GLY A 78 -7.36 8.51 1.45
CA GLY A 78 -8.71 8.70 1.97
C GLY A 78 -8.98 7.80 3.16
N ASP A 79 -10.24 7.41 3.29
CA ASP A 79 -10.68 6.49 4.33
C ASP A 79 -10.89 5.10 3.75
N TYR A 80 -10.93 4.09 4.61
CA TYR A 80 -11.34 2.76 4.20
C TYR A 80 -12.19 2.10 5.27
N ALA A 81 -12.97 1.12 4.84
CA ALA A 81 -13.75 0.27 5.73
C ALA A 81 -13.41 -1.18 5.43
N THR A 82 -13.17 -1.97 6.47
CA THR A 82 -12.93 -3.40 6.32
C THR A 82 -14.25 -4.11 6.02
N ILE A 83 -14.28 -4.86 4.92
CA ILE A 83 -15.42 -5.69 4.56
C ILE A 83 -15.29 -7.05 5.23
N ARG A 84 -14.10 -7.65 5.16
CA ARG A 84 -13.76 -8.88 5.87
C ARG A 84 -12.26 -8.97 6.08
N GLN A 85 -11.86 -9.65 7.13
CA GLN A 85 -10.45 -9.81 7.46
C GLN A 85 -10.23 -11.13 8.17
N SER A 86 -9.18 -11.83 7.75
CA SER A 86 -8.64 -13.02 8.39
C SER A 86 -7.12 -12.94 8.36
N PRO A 87 -6.40 -13.87 8.97
CA PRO A 87 -4.93 -13.85 8.87
C PRO A 87 -4.39 -13.87 7.44
N ASP A 88 -5.15 -14.44 6.51
CA ASP A 88 -4.70 -14.64 5.13
C ASP A 88 -5.40 -13.75 4.11
N GLU A 89 -6.39 -12.96 4.52
CA GLU A 89 -7.14 -12.13 3.59
C GLU A 89 -7.61 -10.85 4.27
N TRP A 90 -7.54 -9.74 3.52
CA TRP A 90 -8.07 -8.47 3.97
C TRP A 90 -8.76 -7.78 2.79
N CYS A 91 -10.08 -7.68 2.85
CA CYS A 91 -10.88 -7.00 1.84
C CYS A 91 -11.39 -5.69 2.42
N VAL A 92 -11.13 -4.60 1.70
CA VAL A 92 -11.48 -3.26 2.16
C VAL A 92 -12.22 -2.50 1.07
N GLN A 93 -13.07 -1.56 1.50
CA GLN A 93 -13.67 -0.57 0.62
C GLN A 93 -12.87 0.71 0.76
N LEU A 94 -12.24 1.16 -0.31
CA LEU A 94 -11.50 2.42 -0.34
C LEU A 94 -12.44 3.57 -0.71
N VAL A 95 -12.29 4.69 -0.01
CA VAL A 95 -12.98 5.94 -0.32
C VAL A 95 -11.91 7.02 -0.41
N GLY A 96 -11.25 7.05 -1.54
CA GLY A 96 -10.16 7.99 -1.82
C GLY A 96 -10.57 9.11 -2.76
N GLY A 97 -9.62 9.93 -3.13
CA GLY A 97 -9.83 10.98 -4.12
C GLY A 97 -10.02 10.41 -5.52
N SER A 98 -9.26 9.37 -5.87
CA SER A 98 -9.32 8.70 -7.17
C SER A 98 -9.93 7.31 -7.09
N LEU A 99 -9.57 6.52 -6.08
CA LEU A 99 -10.08 5.16 -5.91
C LEU A 99 -11.29 5.14 -4.98
N GLN A 100 -12.41 4.69 -5.52
CA GLN A 100 -13.62 4.43 -4.73
C GLN A 100 -14.09 3.04 -5.12
N THR A 101 -13.45 2.01 -4.54
CA THR A 101 -13.63 0.63 -4.97
C THR A 101 -13.22 -0.34 -3.88
N GLN A 102 -13.58 -1.61 -4.08
CA GLN A 102 -13.06 -2.69 -3.24
C GLN A 102 -11.65 -3.07 -3.65
N VAL A 103 -10.84 -3.41 -2.66
CA VAL A 103 -9.51 -3.97 -2.85
C VAL A 103 -9.41 -5.22 -2.00
N THR A 104 -8.87 -6.29 -2.56
CA THR A 104 -8.65 -7.54 -1.83
C THR A 104 -7.17 -7.85 -1.79
N LEU A 105 -6.67 -8.09 -0.57
CA LEU A 105 -5.31 -8.54 -0.30
C LEU A 105 -5.39 -9.98 0.18
N ARG A 106 -4.69 -10.90 -0.48
CA ARG A 106 -4.68 -12.32 -0.09
C ARG A 106 -3.26 -12.82 -0.01
N ARG A 107 -2.89 -13.39 1.15
CA ARG A 107 -1.57 -13.96 1.35
C ARG A 107 -1.36 -15.17 0.45
N LEU A 108 -0.15 -15.28 -0.12
CA LEU A 108 0.21 -16.38 -1.02
C LEU A 108 1.08 -17.39 -0.28
N GLY A 109 0.59 -18.62 -0.21
CA GLY A 109 1.37 -19.78 0.21
C GLY A 109 2.08 -19.62 1.55
N ALA A 110 3.28 -20.17 1.63
CA ALA A 110 4.06 -20.22 2.86
C ALA A 110 4.89 -18.95 3.12
N ASP A 111 5.06 -18.08 2.12
CA ASP A 111 5.79 -16.83 2.29
C ASP A 111 4.87 -15.78 2.91
N PRO A 112 5.11 -15.39 4.20
CA PRO A 112 4.21 -14.47 4.88
C PRO A 112 4.22 -13.05 4.31
N GLN A 113 5.18 -12.73 3.44
CA GLN A 113 5.30 -11.39 2.87
C GLN A 113 4.69 -11.27 1.48
N ARG A 114 4.37 -12.38 0.81
CA ARG A 114 3.82 -12.34 -0.55
C ARG A 114 2.30 -12.38 -0.52
N TRP A 115 1.70 -11.42 -1.22
CA TRP A 115 0.26 -11.24 -1.27
C TRP A 115 -0.20 -11.03 -2.71
N GLU A 116 -1.43 -11.44 -2.99
CA GLU A 116 -2.14 -11.02 -4.20
C GLU A 116 -2.94 -9.75 -3.88
N PHE A 117 -2.96 -8.84 -4.83
CA PHE A 117 -3.70 -7.57 -4.73
C PHE A 117 -4.61 -7.45 -5.96
N THR A 118 -5.91 -7.30 -5.72
CA THR A 118 -6.89 -7.11 -6.79
C THR A 118 -7.76 -5.91 -6.49
N VAL A 119 -8.09 -5.14 -7.56
CA VAL A 119 -8.94 -3.97 -7.52
C VAL A 119 -10.24 -4.29 -8.25
N GLY A 120 -11.36 -4.02 -7.59
CA GLY A 120 -12.64 -4.23 -8.26
C GLY A 120 -13.70 -4.92 -7.47
#